data_b1194e4e78a27cf9696f07a9f3af286f
#
_entry.id   b1194e4e78a27cf9696f07a9f3af286f
#
_cell.length_a   1.000
_cell.length_b   1.000
_cell.length_c   1.000
_cell.angle_alpha   90.00
_cell.angle_beta   90.00
_cell.angle_gamma   90.00
#
_symmetry.space_group_name_H-M   'P 1'
#
loop_
_entity.id
_entity.type
_entity.pdbx_description
1 polymer ?
#
loop_
_entity_poly.entity_id
_entity_poly.type
_entity_poly.pdbx_seq_one_letter_code
_entity_poly.pdbx_strand_id
1 'polypeptide(L)' 'MICNVILRKSGENNYGGRPYSYETDLELKVGDIVVCPTVSGLNYGKVVRVDVPREEIDPRWRGSLREIVDFAPEG' A
#
# COMPACT_ATOMS: atom_id res chain seq x y z
N MET A 1 4.34 9.65 5.22
CA MET A 1 3.67 8.77 6.20
C MET A 1 3.73 7.32 5.77
N ILE A 2 3.52 6.43 6.68
CA ILE A 2 3.43 4.99 6.38
C ILE A 2 1.96 4.59 6.36
N CYS A 3 1.56 3.80 5.37
CA CYS A 3 0.21 3.26 5.28
C CYS A 3 0.28 1.74 5.08
N ASN A 4 -0.81 1.06 5.41
CA ASN A 4 -0.96 -0.36 5.13
C ASN A 4 -1.99 -0.54 4.04
N VAL A 5 -1.68 -1.42 3.09
CA VAL A 5 -2.56 -1.72 1.98
C VAL A 5 -2.71 -3.23 1.81
N ILE A 6 -3.87 -3.64 1.31
CA ILE A 6 -4.09 -5.00 0.82
C ILE A 6 -4.10 -4.95 -0.70
N LEU A 7 -3.44 -5.91 -1.33
CA LEU A 7 -3.26 -5.91 -2.78
C LEU A 7 -4.46 -6.55 -3.49
N ARG A 8 -4.69 -6.08 -4.73
CA ARG A 8 -5.72 -6.66 -5.58
C ARG A 8 -5.30 -8.07 -6.01
N LYS A 9 -6.23 -9.00 -5.90
CA LYS A 9 -6.02 -10.36 -6.37
C LYS A 9 -6.08 -10.40 -7.90
N SER A 10 -5.25 -11.26 -8.48
CA SER A 10 -5.13 -11.37 -9.93
C SER A 10 -6.47 -11.63 -10.60
N GLY A 11 -6.78 -10.84 -11.62
CA GLY A 11 -7.97 -11.02 -12.44
C GLY A 11 -9.30 -10.60 -11.82
N GLU A 12 -9.29 -9.96 -10.64
CA GLU A 12 -10.51 -9.61 -9.93
C GLU A 12 -10.46 -8.20 -9.35
N ASN A 13 -11.63 -7.58 -9.13
CA ASN A 13 -11.75 -6.35 -8.37
C ASN A 13 -11.85 -6.66 -6.88
N ASN A 14 -10.97 -7.49 -6.41
CA ASN A 14 -11.04 -8.09 -5.11
C ASN A 14 -9.70 -7.92 -4.41
N TYR A 15 -9.75 -7.36 -3.21
CA TYR A 15 -8.56 -7.06 -2.41
C TYR A 15 -8.52 -7.99 -1.22
N GLY A 16 -7.35 -8.50 -0.91
CA GLY A 16 -7.23 -9.40 0.23
C GLY A 16 -5.81 -9.82 0.50
N GLY A 17 -5.66 -10.80 1.38
CA GLY A 17 -4.37 -11.27 1.83
C GLY A 17 -3.84 -10.42 2.98
N ARG A 18 -2.55 -10.58 3.29
CA ARG A 18 -1.92 -9.85 4.38
C ARG A 18 -1.67 -8.39 3.96
N PRO A 19 -1.78 -7.44 4.90
CA PRO A 19 -1.42 -6.06 4.60
C PRO A 19 0.07 -5.90 4.39
N TYR A 20 0.44 -4.99 3.50
CA TYR A 20 1.82 -4.58 3.28
C TYR A 20 1.96 -3.11 3.63
N SER A 21 3.12 -2.73 4.14
CA SER A 21 3.41 -1.34 4.51
C SER A 21 4.17 -0.64 3.41
N TYR A 22 3.76 0.60 3.13
CA TYR A 22 4.40 1.47 2.15
C TYR A 22 4.58 2.86 2.71
N GLU A 23 5.57 3.58 2.21
CA GLU A 23 5.68 5.01 2.47
C GLU A 23 4.97 5.79 1.38
N THR A 24 4.47 6.98 1.71
CA THR A 24 3.84 7.85 0.73
C THR A 24 3.84 9.29 1.22
N ASP A 25 3.91 10.22 0.26
CA ASP A 25 3.67 11.65 0.51
C ASP A 25 2.24 12.06 0.16
N LEU A 26 1.44 11.12 -0.34
CA LEU A 26 0.05 11.40 -0.69
C LEU A 26 -0.82 11.48 0.56
N GLU A 27 -1.86 12.30 0.50
CA GLU A 27 -2.88 12.32 1.54
C GLU A 27 -3.88 11.20 1.27
N LEU A 28 -3.67 10.08 1.93
CA LEU A 28 -4.49 8.89 1.73
C LEU A 28 -5.52 8.74 2.84
N LYS A 29 -6.63 8.11 2.48
CA LYS A 29 -7.69 7.72 3.41
C LYS A 29 -7.93 6.23 3.30
N VAL A 30 -8.40 5.62 4.37
CA VAL A 30 -8.83 4.23 4.35
C VAL A 30 -9.88 4.06 3.26
N GLY A 31 -9.68 3.08 2.39
CA GLY A 31 -10.55 2.82 1.24
C GLY A 31 -10.02 3.33 -0.08
N ASP A 32 -9.01 4.21 -0.07
CA ASP A 32 -8.41 4.70 -1.31
C ASP A 32 -7.71 3.57 -2.05
N ILE A 33 -7.79 3.63 -3.38
CA ILE A 33 -7.10 2.69 -4.25
C ILE A 33 -5.86 3.38 -4.82
N VAL A 34 -4.72 2.72 -4.69
CA VAL A 34 -3.42 3.28 -5.07
C VAL A 34 -2.64 2.29 -5.92
N VAL A 35 -1.61 2.80 -6.60
CA VAL A 35 -0.68 1.96 -7.37
C VAL A 35 0.49 1.60 -6.47
N CYS A 36 0.70 0.30 -6.29
CA CYS A 36 1.73 -0.23 -5.39
C CYS A 36 2.82 -0.94 -6.17
N PRO A 37 4.09 -0.56 -5.99
CA PRO A 37 5.18 -1.37 -6.53
C PRO A 37 5.29 -2.68 -5.75
N THR A 38 5.46 -3.78 -6.48
CA THR A 38 5.64 -5.10 -5.90
C THR A 38 6.80 -5.80 -6.60
N VAL A 39 7.21 -6.95 -6.08
CA VAL A 39 8.29 -7.74 -6.70
C VAL A 39 7.92 -8.23 -8.10
N SER A 40 6.63 -8.30 -8.40
CA SER A 40 6.13 -8.72 -9.71
C SER A 40 5.74 -7.56 -10.61
N GLY A 41 6.07 -6.33 -10.22
CA GLY A 41 5.69 -5.12 -10.95
C GLY A 41 4.64 -4.32 -10.18
N LEU A 42 3.90 -3.48 -10.90
CA LEU A 42 2.88 -2.63 -10.27
C LEU A 42 1.57 -3.39 -10.10
N ASN A 43 0.90 -3.14 -8.97
CA ASN A 43 -0.43 -3.68 -8.72
C ASN A 43 -1.26 -2.61 -8.01
N TYR A 44 -2.56 -2.78 -8.00
CA TYR A 44 -3.43 -1.90 -7.22
C TYR A 44 -3.51 -2.40 -5.78
N GLY A 45 -3.61 -1.45 -4.86
CA GLY A 45 -3.79 -1.75 -3.45
C GLY A 45 -4.89 -0.89 -2.87
N LYS A 46 -5.57 -1.42 -1.86
CA LYS A 46 -6.59 -0.70 -1.11
C LYS A 46 -6.03 -0.33 0.25
N VAL A 47 -6.08 0.95 0.58
CA VAL A 47 -5.57 1.43 1.86
C VAL A 47 -6.49 0.95 2.98
N VAL A 48 -5.92 0.28 3.96
CA VAL A 48 -6.66 -0.22 5.12
C VAL A 48 -6.26 0.48 6.41
N ARG A 49 -5.11 1.17 6.42
CA ARG A 49 -4.66 1.93 7.59
C ARG A 49 -3.74 3.05 7.13
N VAL A 50 -3.86 4.22 7.76
CA VAL A 50 -3.01 5.38 7.50
C VAL A 50 -2.28 5.79 8.78
N ASP A 51 -1.26 6.62 8.62
CA ASP A 51 -0.45 7.14 9.74
C ASP A 51 0.06 6.02 10.67
N VAL A 52 0.55 4.95 10.05
CA VAL A 52 1.11 3.83 10.79
C VAL A 52 2.40 4.28 11.46
N PRO A 53 2.54 4.10 12.81
CA PRO A 53 3.78 4.43 13.47
C PRO A 53 4.95 3.59 12.94
N ARG A 54 6.09 4.24 12.71
CA ARG A 54 7.27 3.55 12.19
C ARG A 54 7.73 2.43 13.12
N GLU A 55 7.46 2.56 14.42
CA GLU A 55 7.81 1.57 15.41
C GLU A 55 7.08 0.24 15.24
N GLU A 56 5.93 0.24 14.55
CA GLU A 56 5.18 -0.97 14.26
C GLU A 56 5.76 -1.77 13.09
N ILE A 57 6.66 -1.14 12.33
CA ILE A 57 7.30 -1.82 11.21
C ILE A 57 8.47 -2.65 11.72
N ASP A 58 8.57 -3.90 11.27
CA ASP A 58 9.70 -4.77 11.60
C ASP A 58 11.00 -4.02 11.29
N PRO A 59 11.96 -3.94 12.24
CA PRO A 59 13.22 -3.23 12.02
C PRO A 59 13.97 -3.65 10.75
N ARG A 60 13.80 -4.91 10.31
CA ARG A 60 14.45 -5.41 9.09
C ARG A 60 13.96 -4.70 7.83
N TRP A 61 12.72 -4.20 7.86
CA TRP A 61 12.07 -3.59 6.69
C TRP A 61 11.92 -2.08 6.81
N ARG A 62 12.18 -1.54 8.00
CA ARG A 62 11.88 -0.14 8.33
C ARG A 62 12.56 0.87 7.42
N GLY A 63 13.75 0.56 6.94
CA GLY A 63 14.51 1.43 6.05
C GLY A 63 14.38 1.09 4.57
N SER A 64 13.57 0.09 4.20
CA SER A 64 13.47 -0.40 2.83
C SER A 64 12.03 -0.49 2.33
N LEU A 65 11.12 0.26 2.93
CA LEU A 65 9.74 0.32 2.46
C LEU A 65 9.68 0.97 1.08
N ARG A 66 8.89 0.38 0.20
CA ARG A 66 8.63 0.95 -1.12
C ARG A 66 7.64 2.10 -0.99
N GLU A 67 7.62 2.96 -1.98
CA GLU A 67 6.81 4.17 -1.95
C GLU A 67 5.63 4.08 -2.90
N ILE A 68 4.47 4.56 -2.43
CA ILE A 68 3.29 4.77 -3.27
C ILE A 68 3.34 6.22 -3.71
N VAL A 69 3.34 6.44 -5.03
CA VAL A 69 3.49 7.78 -5.60
C VAL A 69 2.25 8.24 -6.37
N ASP A 70 1.24 7.36 -6.53
CA ASP A 70 0.08 7.72 -7.34
C ASP A 70 -1.17 6.99 -6.88
N PHE A 71 -2.31 7.66 -7.08
CA PHE A 71 -3.61 7.04 -6.95
C PHE A 71 -3.89 6.17 -8.17
N ALA A 72 -4.68 5.11 -7.99
CA ALA A 72 -5.15 4.32 -9.11
C ALA A 72 -6.07 5.17 -9.99
N PRO A 73 -6.00 5.04 -11.31
CA PRO A 73 -6.93 5.74 -12.17
C PRO A 73 -8.34 5.26 -11.91
N GLU A 74 -9.29 6.20 -11.88
CA GLU A 74 -10.70 5.84 -11.78
C GLU A 74 -11.13 5.21 -13.10
N GLY A 75 -11.55 3.96 -12.97
CA GLY A 75 -11.94 3.17 -14.12
C GLY A 75 -13.31 3.41 -14.62
#